data_5cf427d6ef0a8654a3630f68dffe9fd8
#
_entry.id   5cf427d6ef0a8654a3630f68dffe9fd8
#
_cell.length_a   1.000
_cell.length_b   1.000
_cell.length_c   1.000
_cell.angle_alpha   90.00
_cell.angle_beta   90.00
_cell.angle_gamma   90.00
#
_symmetry.space_group_name_H-M   'P 1'
#
loop_
_entity.id
_entity.type
_entity.pdbx_description
1 polymer ?
#
loop_
_entity_poly.entity_id
_entity_poly.type
_entity_poly.pdbx_seq_one_letter_code
_entity_poly.pdbx_strand_id
1 'polypeptide(L)'
;MRLRHSLAGATLLLAACAAQGPQKPIAPAPVCSGAAQCTAEWAEARTFVLQNAGYKIQTYSADFMQTYNPMGESPSLAAQVNMQPLAGGAYKIVASFWCDNMFGCVPNQWNTLDAFNRSVAAAGAQDIAK
;
A
#
# COMPACT_ATOMS: atom_id res chain seq x y z
N MET A 1 67.84 6.71 -10.35
CA MET A 1 66.76 5.84 -10.86
C MET A 1 65.64 5.82 -9.84
N ARG A 2 64.55 6.60 -10.00
CA ARG A 2 63.45 6.68 -9.04
C ARG A 2 62.24 5.93 -9.60
N LEU A 3 61.89 4.81 -8.97
CA LEU A 3 60.71 4.02 -9.32
C LEU A 3 59.46 4.73 -8.78
N ARG A 4 58.58 5.19 -9.65
CA ARG A 4 57.25 5.75 -9.31
C ARG A 4 56.26 4.56 -9.31
N HIS A 5 55.77 4.21 -8.12
CA HIS A 5 54.66 3.25 -8.01
C HIS A 5 53.34 4.03 -8.15
N SER A 6 52.67 3.76 -9.27
CA SER A 6 51.27 4.23 -9.46
C SER A 6 50.34 3.25 -8.78
N LEU A 7 49.70 3.68 -7.67
CA LEU A 7 48.58 2.98 -7.07
C LEU A 7 47.31 3.27 -7.90
N ALA A 8 46.88 2.30 -8.67
CA ALA A 8 45.57 2.36 -9.29
C ALA A 8 44.52 1.99 -8.23
N GLY A 9 43.77 3.00 -7.76
CA GLY A 9 42.63 2.81 -6.88
C GLY A 9 41.45 2.19 -7.62
N ALA A 10 41.10 0.97 -7.30
CA ALA A 10 39.90 0.33 -7.78
C ALA A 10 38.70 0.86 -6.94
N THR A 11 37.91 1.77 -7.50
CA THR A 11 36.62 2.20 -6.94
C THR A 11 35.59 1.10 -7.13
N LEU A 12 35.25 0.36 -6.04
CA LEU A 12 34.10 -0.52 -6.01
C LEU A 12 32.82 0.33 -6.05
N LEU A 13 32.10 0.30 -7.16
CA LEU A 13 30.74 0.77 -7.28
C LEU A 13 29.81 -0.22 -6.58
N LEU A 14 29.45 0.04 -5.32
CA LEU A 14 28.34 -0.64 -4.66
C LEU A 14 27.05 -0.15 -5.32
N ALA A 15 26.51 -0.95 -6.24
CA ALA A 15 25.15 -0.79 -6.70
C ALA A 15 24.21 -1.12 -5.55
N ALA A 16 23.74 -0.09 -4.83
CA ALA A 16 22.67 -0.24 -3.86
C ALA A 16 21.40 -0.61 -4.62
N CYS A 17 20.90 -1.83 -4.43
CA CYS A 17 19.53 -2.20 -4.77
C CYS A 17 18.60 -1.40 -3.86
N ALA A 18 18.29 -0.16 -4.22
CA ALA A 18 17.28 0.64 -3.56
C ALA A 18 15.91 0.03 -3.89
N ALA A 19 15.22 -0.50 -2.87
CA ALA A 19 13.81 -0.83 -2.99
C ALA A 19 13.09 0.44 -3.48
N GLN A 20 12.41 0.34 -4.62
CA GLN A 20 11.73 1.49 -5.20
C GLN A 20 10.54 1.88 -4.30
N GLY A 21 10.70 2.98 -3.57
CA GLY A 21 9.64 3.61 -2.83
C GLY A 21 8.63 4.33 -3.75
N PRO A 22 7.64 5.01 -3.16
CA PRO A 22 6.66 5.76 -3.93
C PRO A 22 7.33 6.89 -4.72
N GLN A 23 6.99 7.01 -5.99
CA GLN A 23 7.52 8.02 -6.92
C GLN A 23 6.99 9.44 -6.63
N LYS A 24 5.90 9.54 -5.87
CA LYS A 24 5.21 10.77 -5.49
C LYS A 24 4.65 10.64 -4.07
N PRO A 25 4.32 11.74 -3.37
CA PRO A 25 3.63 11.68 -2.09
C PRO A 25 2.33 10.92 -2.19
N ILE A 26 2.08 10.01 -1.25
CA ILE A 26 0.85 9.23 -1.14
C ILE A 26 -0.09 9.97 -0.19
N ALA A 27 -1.40 10.02 -0.52
CA ALA A 27 -2.42 10.54 0.36
C ALA A 27 -2.39 9.83 1.73
N PRO A 28 -2.63 10.54 2.84
CA PRO A 28 -2.62 9.92 4.16
C PRO A 28 -3.66 8.82 4.28
N ALA A 29 -3.38 7.82 5.13
CA ALA A 29 -4.35 6.78 5.44
C ALA A 29 -5.62 7.40 6.03
N PRO A 30 -6.83 6.98 5.58
CA PRO A 30 -8.09 7.52 6.07
C PRO A 30 -8.27 7.33 7.58
N VAL A 31 -8.90 8.30 8.22
CA VAL A 31 -9.26 8.24 9.63
C VAL A 31 -10.76 8.48 9.73
N CYS A 32 -11.48 7.53 10.29
CA CYS A 32 -12.91 7.65 10.55
C CYS A 32 -13.22 7.86 12.04
N SER A 33 -14.31 8.56 12.31
CA SER A 33 -14.84 8.79 13.67
C SER A 33 -16.35 8.54 13.68
N GLY A 34 -16.80 7.72 14.61
CA GLY A 34 -18.21 7.33 14.69
C GLY A 34 -18.59 6.18 13.76
N ALA A 35 -19.67 5.49 14.12
CA ALA A 35 -20.07 4.24 13.47
C ALA A 35 -20.44 4.42 11.99
N ALA A 36 -21.18 5.46 11.66
CA ALA A 36 -21.66 5.69 10.30
C ALA A 36 -20.50 5.94 9.31
N GLN A 37 -19.58 6.86 9.64
CA GLN A 37 -18.41 7.14 8.82
C GLN A 37 -17.51 5.90 8.68
N CYS A 38 -17.21 5.21 9.79
CA CYS A 38 -16.35 4.03 9.76
C CYS A 38 -16.97 2.88 8.96
N THR A 39 -18.29 2.71 9.01
CA THR A 39 -18.99 1.73 8.19
C THR A 39 -18.91 2.07 6.70
N ALA A 40 -19.10 3.33 6.32
CA ALA A 40 -19.00 3.77 4.94
C ALA A 40 -17.58 3.60 4.38
N GLU A 41 -16.58 4.02 5.14
CA GLU A 41 -15.17 3.88 4.74
C GLU A 41 -14.74 2.41 4.65
N TRP A 42 -15.17 1.56 5.58
CA TRP A 42 -14.86 0.12 5.54
C TRP A 42 -15.53 -0.60 4.35
N ALA A 43 -16.77 -0.24 4.03
CA ALA A 43 -17.47 -0.74 2.87
C ALA A 43 -16.77 -0.35 1.56
N GLU A 44 -16.33 0.91 1.44
CA GLU A 44 -15.56 1.39 0.30
C GLU A 44 -14.20 0.69 0.21
N ALA A 45 -13.49 0.51 1.33
CA ALA A 45 -12.23 -0.23 1.37
C ALA A 45 -12.38 -1.64 0.78
N ARG A 46 -13.46 -2.34 1.14
CA ARG A 46 -13.77 -3.67 0.57
C ARG A 46 -14.06 -3.59 -0.92
N THR A 47 -14.88 -2.64 -1.34
CA THR A 47 -15.21 -2.43 -2.76
C THR A 47 -13.96 -2.15 -3.58
N PHE A 48 -13.09 -1.28 -3.07
CA PHE A 48 -11.83 -0.95 -3.74
C PHE A 48 -10.93 -2.18 -3.90
N VAL A 49 -10.75 -2.98 -2.86
CA VAL A 49 -9.95 -4.21 -2.91
C VAL A 49 -10.51 -5.18 -3.95
N LEU A 50 -11.84 -5.38 -3.99
CA LEU A 50 -12.49 -6.27 -4.96
C LEU A 50 -12.31 -5.83 -6.41
N GLN A 51 -12.16 -4.53 -6.65
CA GLN A 51 -12.02 -3.96 -8.01
C GLN A 51 -10.57 -3.86 -8.47
N ASN A 52 -9.62 -3.70 -7.55
CA ASN A 52 -8.23 -3.34 -7.86
C ASN A 52 -7.19 -4.42 -7.50
N ALA A 53 -7.51 -5.35 -6.59
CA ALA A 53 -6.64 -6.50 -6.34
C ALA A 53 -6.87 -7.61 -7.37
N GLY A 54 -5.80 -8.31 -7.72
CA GLY A 54 -5.85 -9.43 -8.66
C GLY A 54 -6.28 -10.76 -8.02
N TYR A 55 -6.49 -10.78 -6.71
CA TYR A 55 -6.82 -11.98 -5.94
C TYR A 55 -8.08 -11.78 -5.13
N LYS A 56 -8.84 -12.87 -4.93
CA LYS A 56 -10.04 -12.88 -4.10
C LYS A 56 -9.70 -12.59 -2.64
N ILE A 57 -10.63 -11.97 -1.92
CA ILE A 57 -10.53 -11.81 -0.47
C ILE A 57 -10.62 -13.21 0.17
N GLN A 58 -9.62 -13.55 0.96
CA GLN A 58 -9.52 -14.81 1.70
C GLN A 58 -10.09 -14.67 3.10
N THR A 59 -9.81 -13.55 3.76
CA THR A 59 -10.24 -13.25 5.12
C THR A 59 -10.93 -11.89 5.16
N TYR A 60 -12.08 -11.82 5.85
CA TYR A 60 -12.84 -10.60 6.04
C TYR A 60 -13.51 -10.59 7.41
N SER A 61 -13.25 -9.54 8.17
CA SER A 61 -13.87 -9.28 9.48
C SER A 61 -14.28 -7.81 9.59
N ALA A 62 -14.68 -7.38 10.80
CA ALA A 62 -15.07 -6.00 11.07
C ALA A 62 -13.89 -5.01 10.99
N ASP A 63 -12.67 -5.49 11.13
CA ASP A 63 -11.45 -4.67 11.29
C ASP A 63 -10.25 -5.15 10.47
N PHE A 64 -10.41 -6.25 9.73
CA PHE A 64 -9.35 -6.86 8.94
C PHE A 64 -9.88 -7.46 7.65
N MET A 65 -9.17 -7.26 6.55
CA MET A 65 -9.35 -8.03 5.31
C MET A 65 -8.01 -8.30 4.64
N GLN A 66 -7.93 -9.44 3.99
CA GLN A 66 -6.76 -9.86 3.23
C GLN A 66 -7.17 -10.73 2.05
N THR A 67 -6.54 -10.50 0.90
CA THR A 67 -6.65 -11.37 -0.27
C THR A 67 -5.75 -12.61 -0.13
N TYR A 68 -5.91 -13.58 -1.03
CA TYR A 68 -4.88 -14.59 -1.23
C TYR A 68 -3.56 -13.93 -1.64
N ASN A 69 -2.44 -14.56 -1.27
CA ASN A 69 -1.11 -14.09 -1.62
C ASN A 69 -0.81 -14.34 -3.10
N PRO A 70 0.01 -13.47 -3.74
CA PRO A 70 0.49 -13.71 -5.07
C PRO A 70 1.43 -14.93 -5.09
N MET A 71 1.45 -15.64 -6.21
CA MET A 71 2.32 -16.78 -6.44
C MET A 71 2.86 -16.76 -7.87
N GLY A 72 3.98 -17.47 -8.09
CA GLY A 72 4.52 -17.71 -9.43
C GLY A 72 5.00 -16.45 -10.14
N GLU A 73 5.67 -15.57 -9.43
CA GLU A 73 6.22 -14.32 -9.98
C GLU A 73 5.15 -13.41 -10.62
N SER A 74 3.91 -13.49 -10.08
CA SER A 74 2.78 -12.71 -10.58
C SER A 74 2.94 -11.22 -10.30
N PRO A 75 2.73 -10.35 -11.30
CA PRO A 75 2.68 -8.91 -11.11
C PRO A 75 1.37 -8.41 -10.51
N SER A 76 0.34 -9.29 -10.41
CA SER A 76 -0.97 -8.92 -9.88
C SER A 76 -0.90 -8.57 -8.39
N LEU A 77 -1.68 -7.58 -7.98
CA LEU A 77 -1.70 -7.09 -6.60
C LEU A 77 -2.48 -8.02 -5.67
N ALA A 78 -1.87 -8.38 -4.55
CA ALA A 78 -2.56 -8.76 -3.33
C ALA A 78 -2.78 -7.53 -2.45
N ALA A 79 -3.69 -7.63 -1.50
CA ALA A 79 -4.04 -6.53 -0.59
C ALA A 79 -4.29 -7.03 0.84
N GLN A 80 -3.92 -6.20 1.80
CA GLN A 80 -4.32 -6.32 3.20
C GLN A 80 -4.77 -4.96 3.69
N VAL A 81 -5.87 -4.93 4.45
CA VAL A 81 -6.41 -3.70 5.06
C VAL A 81 -6.74 -3.96 6.52
N ASN A 82 -6.36 -3.04 7.38
CA ASN A 82 -6.60 -3.10 8.82
C ASN A 82 -7.28 -1.82 9.31
N MET A 83 -8.25 -1.96 10.21
CA MET A 83 -8.75 -0.88 11.04
C MET A 83 -7.95 -0.82 12.34
N GLN A 84 -7.15 0.22 12.51
CA GLN A 84 -6.31 0.44 13.69
C GLN A 84 -6.99 1.41 14.64
N PRO A 85 -7.28 1.04 15.90
CA PRO A 85 -7.88 1.95 16.86
C PRO A 85 -6.93 3.11 17.20
N LEU A 86 -7.52 4.30 17.31
CA LEU A 86 -6.86 5.53 17.76
C LEU A 86 -7.52 6.01 19.05
N ALA A 87 -6.90 7.00 19.72
CA ALA A 87 -7.50 7.66 20.86
C ALA A 87 -8.85 8.30 20.50
N GLY A 88 -9.80 8.36 21.45
CA GLY A 88 -11.09 9.01 21.26
C GLY A 88 -12.10 8.22 20.42
N GLY A 89 -11.90 6.90 20.24
CA GLY A 89 -12.84 6.04 19.49
C GLY A 89 -12.76 6.18 17.97
N ALA A 90 -11.75 6.86 17.45
CA ALA A 90 -11.45 6.91 16.03
C ALA A 90 -10.66 5.68 15.56
N TYR A 91 -10.64 5.44 14.24
CA TYR A 91 -9.87 4.36 13.62
C TYR A 91 -9.13 4.89 12.41
N LYS A 92 -7.92 4.37 12.20
CA LYS A 92 -7.15 4.56 10.97
C LYS A 92 -7.31 3.32 10.09
N ILE A 93 -7.66 3.50 8.81
CA ILE A 93 -7.75 2.42 7.84
C ILE A 93 -6.45 2.35 7.07
N VAL A 94 -5.65 1.33 7.33
CA VAL A 94 -4.31 1.16 6.76
C VAL A 94 -4.32 0.02 5.76
N ALA A 95 -3.97 0.30 4.52
CA ALA A 95 -3.86 -0.68 3.46
C ALA A 95 -2.39 -0.93 3.06
N SER A 96 -2.14 -2.14 2.59
CA SER A 96 -0.91 -2.54 1.92
C SER A 96 -1.25 -3.29 0.65
N PHE A 97 -0.52 -2.99 -0.43
CA PHE A 97 -0.62 -3.69 -1.71
C PHE A 97 0.75 -4.22 -2.10
N TRP A 98 0.83 -5.47 -2.56
CA TRP A 98 2.09 -6.09 -2.97
C TRP A 98 1.86 -7.11 -4.08
N CYS A 99 2.92 -7.51 -4.74
CA CYS A 99 2.93 -8.59 -5.72
C CYS A 99 4.18 -9.46 -5.54
N ASP A 100 4.22 -10.58 -6.22
CA ASP A 100 5.37 -11.50 -6.23
C ASP A 100 6.08 -11.39 -7.59
N ASN A 101 6.63 -10.20 -7.91
CA ASN A 101 7.32 -9.98 -9.17
C ASN A 101 8.50 -9.01 -9.00
N MET A 102 9.69 -9.44 -9.45
CA MET A 102 10.93 -8.66 -9.31
C MET A 102 10.95 -7.39 -10.17
N PHE A 103 10.13 -7.33 -11.22
CA PHE A 103 10.03 -6.17 -12.11
C PHE A 103 8.99 -5.14 -11.66
N GLY A 104 8.29 -5.43 -10.57
CA GLY A 104 7.25 -4.58 -9.99
C GLY A 104 5.83 -5.09 -10.22
N CYS A 105 4.89 -4.38 -9.63
CA CYS A 105 3.46 -4.73 -9.66
C CYS A 105 2.72 -4.01 -10.80
N VAL A 106 1.70 -4.67 -11.33
CA VAL A 106 0.78 -4.08 -12.33
C VAL A 106 -0.66 -4.29 -11.85
N PRO A 107 -1.38 -3.19 -11.53
CA PRO A 107 -0.94 -1.79 -11.47
C PRO A 107 0.14 -1.53 -10.41
N ASN A 108 0.79 -0.37 -10.47
CA ASN A 108 1.81 0.00 -9.47
C ASN A 108 1.21 0.08 -8.06
N GLN A 109 1.82 -0.59 -7.09
CA GLN A 109 1.31 -0.70 -5.73
C GLN A 109 1.16 0.64 -5.00
N TRP A 110 2.08 1.58 -5.24
CA TRP A 110 2.06 2.90 -4.59
C TRP A 110 0.97 3.81 -5.16
N ASN A 111 0.75 3.75 -6.48
CA ASN A 111 -0.36 4.46 -7.12
C ASN A 111 -1.71 3.88 -6.67
N THR A 112 -1.78 2.55 -6.50
CA THR A 112 -2.98 1.88 -5.99
C THR A 112 -3.26 2.27 -4.54
N LEU A 113 -2.22 2.35 -3.69
CA LEU A 113 -2.36 2.80 -2.30
C LEU A 113 -2.84 4.27 -2.23
N ASP A 114 -2.28 5.16 -3.06
CA ASP A 114 -2.75 6.56 -3.12
C ASP A 114 -4.23 6.65 -3.52
N ALA A 115 -4.62 5.90 -4.56
CA ALA A 115 -6.01 5.84 -5.01
C ALA A 115 -6.94 5.25 -3.94
N PHE A 116 -6.53 4.19 -3.23
CA PHE A 116 -7.25 3.62 -2.11
C PHE A 116 -7.51 4.65 -1.01
N ASN A 117 -6.46 5.32 -0.55
CA ASN A 117 -6.58 6.30 0.53
C ASN A 117 -7.55 7.44 0.17
N ARG A 118 -7.51 7.91 -1.07
CA ARG A 118 -8.43 8.95 -1.57
C ARG A 118 -9.87 8.45 -1.67
N SER A 119 -10.08 7.27 -2.23
CA SER A 119 -11.42 6.70 -2.41
C SER A 119 -12.11 6.46 -1.07
N VAL A 120 -11.42 5.85 -0.13
CA VAL A 120 -11.95 5.54 1.20
C VAL A 120 -12.26 6.83 1.98
N ALA A 121 -11.35 7.80 1.99
CA ALA A 121 -11.59 9.09 2.64
C ALA A 121 -12.78 9.84 2.02
N ALA A 122 -12.97 9.77 0.70
CA ALA A 122 -14.10 10.40 0.01
C ALA A 122 -15.45 9.76 0.40
N ALA A 123 -15.49 8.44 0.62
CA ALA A 123 -16.70 7.76 1.09
C ALA A 123 -17.14 8.24 2.49
N GLY A 124 -16.18 8.43 3.41
CA GLY A 124 -16.45 8.99 4.74
C GLY A 124 -16.94 10.43 4.70
N ALA A 125 -16.38 11.26 3.81
CA ALA A 125 -16.80 12.65 3.65
C ALA A 125 -18.24 12.78 3.12
N GLN A 126 -18.69 11.88 2.24
CA GLN A 126 -20.06 11.85 1.74
C GLN A 126 -21.07 11.47 2.82
N ASP A 127 -20.71 10.63 3.76
CA ASP A 127 -21.60 10.22 4.85
C ASP A 127 -21.80 11.33 5.89
N ILE A 128 -20.77 12.12 6.17
CA ILE A 128 -20.86 13.28 7.09
C ILE A 128 -21.75 14.40 6.51
N ALA A 129 -21.89 14.48 5.20
CA ALA A 129 -22.67 15.54 4.51
C ALA A 129 -24.19 15.27 4.45
N LYS A 130 -24.66 14.09 4.94
CA LYS A 130 -26.07 13.71 5.03
C LYS A 130 -26.66 14.03 6.40
#